data_06007232e2343affca9c7d222e5cbb0a
#
_entry.id   06007232e2343affca9c7d222e5cbb0a
#
_cell.length_a   1.000
_cell.length_b   1.000
_cell.length_c   1.000
_cell.angle_alpha   90.00
_cell.angle_beta   90.00
_cell.angle_gamma   90.00
#
_symmetry.space_group_name_H-M   'P 1'
#
loop_
_entity.id
_entity.type
_entity.pdbx_description
1 polymer ?
#
loop_
_entity_poly.entity_id
_entity_poly.type
_entity_poly.pdbx_seq_one_letter_code
_entity_poly.pdbx_strand_id
1 'polypeptide(L)' 'PNGFRAVAMQSAGPLPILQSGNRVDVIIDSAIVLEQVLVIDIAEQSGRQTTIVLAIPVENSAMIANAATLGVVSLVLVG' A
#
# COMPACT_ATOMS: atom_id res chain seq x y z
N PRO A 1 7.82 -7.99 11.78
CA PRO A 1 7.20 -9.17 12.36
C PRO A 1 7.19 -10.34 11.38
N ASN A 2 7.22 -11.53 11.92
CA ASN A 2 7.17 -12.74 11.10
C ASN A 2 5.83 -12.82 10.36
N GLY A 3 5.87 -13.32 9.15
CA GLY A 3 4.68 -13.48 8.34
C GLY A 3 4.30 -12.27 7.49
N PHE A 4 5.09 -11.20 7.55
CA PHE A 4 4.85 -10.00 6.75
C PHE A 4 6.09 -9.64 5.93
N ARG A 5 5.84 -8.93 4.85
CA ARG A 5 6.89 -8.38 3.99
C ARG A 5 6.63 -6.89 3.80
N ALA A 6 7.69 -6.11 3.74
CA ALA A 6 7.59 -4.69 3.40
C ALA A 6 7.50 -4.57 1.87
N VAL A 7 6.40 -4.05 1.38
CA VAL A 7 6.19 -3.85 -0.06
C VAL A 7 6.07 -2.36 -0.32
N ALA A 8 6.94 -1.83 -1.16
CA ALA A 8 6.92 -0.42 -1.55
C ALA A 8 6.07 -0.24 -2.80
N MET A 9 5.24 0.80 -2.81
CA MET A 9 4.39 1.05 -3.97
C MET A 9 4.01 2.51 -4.09
N GLN A 10 3.49 2.86 -5.25
CA GLN A 10 2.83 4.14 -5.49
C GLN A 10 1.36 3.87 -5.71
N SER A 11 0.50 4.74 -5.18
CA SER A 11 -0.93 4.59 -5.39
C SER A 11 -1.32 4.92 -6.83
N ALA A 12 -2.30 4.20 -7.36
CA ALA A 12 -2.82 4.44 -8.71
C ALA A 12 -3.70 5.67 -8.78
N GLY A 13 -4.23 6.14 -7.66
CA GLY A 13 -5.12 7.29 -7.61
C GLY A 13 -4.67 8.31 -6.58
N PRO A 14 -5.51 9.32 -6.31
CA PRO A 14 -5.21 10.29 -5.26
C PRO A 14 -5.04 9.57 -3.92
N LEU A 15 -4.06 10.04 -3.14
CA LEU A 15 -3.81 9.48 -1.82
C LEU A 15 -4.48 10.32 -0.74
N PRO A 16 -5.08 9.68 0.27
CA PRO A 16 -5.41 10.40 1.48
C PRO A 16 -4.13 10.84 2.18
N ILE A 17 -4.23 11.71 3.16
CA ILE A 17 -3.09 12.10 3.98
C ILE A 17 -2.73 10.91 4.87
N LEU A 18 -1.57 10.32 4.62
CA LEU A 18 -1.12 9.14 5.33
C LEU A 18 0.09 9.44 6.20
N GLN A 19 0.19 8.71 7.30
CA GLN A 19 1.35 8.75 8.18
C GLN A 19 1.74 7.32 8.52
N SER A 20 3.01 7.14 8.85
CA SER A 20 3.49 5.87 9.39
C SER A 20 2.65 5.49 10.61
N GLY A 21 2.22 4.24 10.68
CA GLY A 21 1.34 3.75 11.73
C GLY A 21 -0.14 3.75 11.36
N ASN A 22 -0.54 4.42 10.29
CA ASN A 22 -1.92 4.36 9.82
C ASN A 22 -2.23 2.97 9.26
N ARG A 23 -3.52 2.70 9.13
CA ARG A 23 -4.04 1.50 8.50
C ARG A 23 -4.77 1.87 7.23
N VAL A 24 -4.59 1.07 6.19
CA VAL A 24 -5.25 1.29 4.91
C VAL A 24 -5.84 -0.02 4.39
N ASP A 25 -6.93 0.10 3.62
CA ASP A 25 -7.42 -1.00 2.82
C ASP A 25 -6.77 -0.95 1.45
N VAL A 26 -6.36 -2.11 0.96
CA VAL A 26 -5.73 -2.24 -0.36
C VAL A 26 -6.81 -2.69 -1.35
N ILE A 27 -6.99 -1.91 -2.40
CA ILE A 27 -8.05 -2.10 -3.38
C ILE A 27 -7.42 -2.33 -4.75
N ILE A 28 -7.87 -3.41 -5.41
CA ILE A 28 -7.48 -3.73 -6.78
C ILE A 28 -8.77 -4.04 -7.56
N ASP A 29 -8.96 -3.39 -8.71
CA ASP A 29 -10.13 -3.58 -9.56
C ASP A 29 -11.45 -3.40 -8.80
N SER A 30 -11.53 -2.33 -7.99
CA SER A 30 -12.71 -1.99 -7.20
C SER A 30 -13.07 -3.01 -6.11
N ALA A 31 -12.17 -3.94 -5.81
CA ALA A 31 -12.37 -4.94 -4.76
C ALA A 31 -11.34 -4.74 -3.65
N ILE A 32 -11.81 -4.83 -2.41
CA ILE A 32 -10.90 -4.80 -1.26
C ILE A 32 -10.22 -6.17 -1.19
N VAL A 33 -8.90 -6.20 -1.40
CA VAL A 33 -8.15 -7.44 -1.36
C VAL A 33 -7.45 -7.67 -0.01
N LEU A 34 -7.12 -6.59 0.70
CA LEU A 34 -6.57 -6.65 2.05
C LEU A 34 -7.16 -5.51 2.87
N GLU A 35 -7.47 -5.77 4.12
CA GLU A 35 -8.02 -4.79 5.04
C GLU A 35 -7.03 -4.45 6.15
N GLN A 36 -7.05 -3.20 6.59
CA GLN A 36 -6.30 -2.71 7.76
C GLN A 36 -4.81 -3.04 7.70
N VAL A 37 -4.23 -2.80 6.55
CA VAL A 37 -2.80 -3.01 6.32
C VAL A 37 -2.02 -1.87 6.97
N LEU A 38 -0.96 -2.20 7.70
CA LEU A 38 -0.14 -1.22 8.38
C LEU A 38 0.75 -0.46 7.39
N VAL A 39 0.72 0.86 7.46
CA VAL A 39 1.67 1.72 6.75
C VAL A 39 2.94 1.80 7.58
N ILE A 40 4.03 1.24 7.05
CA ILE A 40 5.32 1.22 7.74
C ILE A 40 6.04 2.54 7.56
N ASP A 41 6.05 3.07 6.34
CA ASP A 41 6.81 4.26 6.01
C ASP A 41 6.22 4.95 4.80
N ILE A 42 6.50 6.24 4.69
CA ILE A 42 6.09 7.07 3.56
C ILE A 42 7.29 7.92 3.17
N ALA A 43 7.71 7.82 1.92
CA ALA A 43 8.82 8.60 1.40
C ALA A 43 8.35 9.45 0.24
N GLU A 44 8.42 10.77 0.40
CA GLU A 44 8.17 11.68 -0.70
C GLU A 44 9.43 11.73 -1.56
N GLN A 45 9.27 11.40 -2.83
CA GLN A 45 10.35 11.59 -3.79
C GLN A 45 10.15 12.93 -4.48
N SER A 46 11.23 13.44 -5.07
CA SER A 46 11.21 14.74 -5.72
C SER A 46 10.05 14.82 -6.73
N GLY A 47 9.25 15.87 -6.62
CA GLY A 47 8.15 16.12 -7.52
C GLY A 47 6.83 15.59 -7.01
N ARG A 48 6.24 14.63 -7.68
CA ARG A 48 4.82 14.30 -7.51
C ARG A 48 4.55 12.91 -6.99
N GLN A 49 5.60 12.13 -6.76
CA GLN A 49 5.42 10.71 -6.43
C GLN A 49 5.74 10.47 -4.97
N THR A 50 4.84 9.76 -4.33
CA THR A 50 5.02 9.33 -2.94
C THR A 50 5.11 7.81 -2.95
N THR A 51 6.16 7.29 -2.36
CA THR A 51 6.32 5.86 -2.16
C THR A 51 5.79 5.49 -0.79
N ILE A 52 4.92 4.51 -0.75
CA ILE A 52 4.31 4.02 0.48
C ILE A 52 4.80 2.61 0.72
N VAL A 53 5.25 2.33 1.93
CA VAL A 53 5.71 0.99 2.30
C VAL A 53 4.68 0.37 3.22
N LEU A 54 4.15 -0.77 2.83
CA LEU A 54 3.10 -1.48 3.56
C LEU A 54 3.61 -2.81 4.09
N ALA A 55 3.11 -3.21 5.26
CA ALA A 55 3.35 -4.54 5.81
C ALA A 55 2.31 -5.50 5.23
N ILE A 56 2.71 -6.30 4.25
CA ILE A 56 1.83 -7.20 3.52
C ILE A 56 2.06 -8.64 4.01
N PRO A 57 0.99 -9.40 4.30
CA PRO A 57 1.16 -10.82 4.64
C PRO A 57 1.98 -11.54 3.56
N VAL A 58 2.89 -12.40 3.98
CA VAL A 58 3.85 -13.02 3.05
C VAL A 58 3.14 -13.78 1.93
N GLU A 59 2.01 -14.41 2.21
CA GLU A 59 1.25 -15.16 1.21
C GLU A 59 0.62 -14.28 0.15
N ASN A 60 0.48 -12.96 0.42
CA ASN A 60 -0.09 -12.00 -0.52
C ASN A 60 0.99 -11.12 -1.17
N SER A 61 2.23 -11.18 -0.70
CA SER A 61 3.23 -10.18 -1.06
C SER A 61 3.55 -10.18 -2.56
N ALA A 62 3.64 -11.34 -3.19
CA ALA A 62 3.94 -11.41 -4.62
C ALA A 62 2.80 -10.83 -5.47
N MET A 63 1.56 -11.13 -5.11
CA MET A 63 0.39 -10.60 -5.81
C MET A 63 0.33 -9.08 -5.70
N ILE A 64 0.53 -8.56 -4.49
CA ILE A 64 0.47 -7.11 -4.26
C ILE A 64 1.62 -6.41 -4.97
N ALA A 65 2.83 -6.96 -4.92
CA ALA A 65 3.98 -6.37 -5.61
C ALA A 65 3.75 -6.31 -7.12
N ASN A 66 3.17 -7.35 -7.69
CA ASN A 66 2.83 -7.37 -9.12
C ASN A 66 1.78 -6.32 -9.46
N ALA A 67 0.72 -6.23 -8.67
CA ALA A 67 -0.31 -5.22 -8.87
C ALA A 67 0.25 -3.81 -8.75
N ALA A 68 1.15 -3.58 -7.80
CA ALA A 68 1.81 -2.29 -7.63
C ALA A 68 2.64 -1.93 -8.86
N THR A 69 3.35 -2.89 -9.43
CA THR A 69 4.12 -2.69 -10.66
C THR A 69 3.22 -2.32 -11.84
N LEU A 70 2.02 -2.89 -11.89
CA LEU A 70 1.04 -2.56 -12.92
C LEU A 70 0.31 -1.24 -12.69
N GLY A 71 0.48 -0.63 -11.51
CA GLY A 71 -0.14 0.64 -11.20
C GLY A 71 -1.65 0.56 -10.96
N VAL A 72 -2.14 -0.57 -10.48
CA VAL A 72 -3.59 -0.79 -10.31
C VAL A 72 -4.03 -0.82 -8.83
N VAL A 73 -3.13 -0.48 -7.92
CA VAL A 73 -3.43 -0.50 -6.49
C VAL A 73 -3.93 0.87 -6.03
N SER A 74 -5.05 0.89 -5.33
CA SER A 74 -5.56 2.08 -4.66
C SER A 74 -5.61 1.82 -3.16
N LEU A 75 -5.47 2.88 -2.37
CA LEU A 75 -5.45 2.79 -0.91
C LEU A 75 -6.55 3.66 -0.32
N VAL A 76 -7.22 3.12 0.69
CA VAL A 76 -8.26 3.85 1.42
C VAL A 76 -7.86 3.87 2.90
N LEU A 77 -7.79 5.06 3.47
CA LEU A 77 -7.45 5.21 4.89
C LEU A 77 -8.58 4.68 5.76
N VAL A 78 -8.22 3.84 6.72
CA VAL A 78 -9.15 3.31 7.71
C VAL A 78 -9.17 4.27 8.90
N GLY A 79 -10.32 4.79 9.18
CA GLY A 79 -10.52 5.75 10.27
C GLY A 79 -10.67 5.13 11.64
#